data_3d310099286a0961ddb713780bd3e1fc
#
_entry.id   3d310099286a0961ddb713780bd3e1fc
#
_cell.length_a   1.000
_cell.length_b   1.000
_cell.length_c   1.000
_cell.angle_alpha   90.00
_cell.angle_beta   90.00
_cell.angle_gamma   90.00
#
_symmetry.space_group_name_H-M   'P 1'
#
loop_
_entity.id
_entity.type
_entity.pdbx_description
1 polymer ?
#
loop_
_entity_poly.entity_id
_entity_poly.type
_entity_poly.pdbx_seq_one_letter_code
_entity_poly.pdbx_strand_id
1 'polypeptide(L)'
;MQLKHIGLFLLCISLVQCKTKKESEKPITTEAPEGMVYIPGGRFMQGAVTGDQMAMAHEKSAHPVEVDAFFMSTHEVTNAQYLAFVEATGYITLAERAIDWEELKKQVPPGTPKPHDSILQPGSLLFYSPKQEVENLYDYTQWWEWKIGANWRQPYGPESDLSGLEDFPVVHIAYEDALAYCKWKGERLPTEAEWEFAARAEQENNIYFWGNDHKLLSSHANTWDGLFPVENSEEDGYINKAPVQSFPPNAFGLYDMAGNVWEWTSDWYNTNYYFEAANNGLSDNPKGAAKPFNRTNPLAQEKVIKGGSFLCSASYCASYRISARMANSLDSAMEHLGFRTVKSIP
;
A
#
# COMPACT_ATOMS: atom_id res chain seq x y z
N MET A 1 64.74 54.16 52.43
CA MET A 1 64.49 52.75 52.20
C MET A 1 62.99 52.52 52.47
N GLN A 2 62.14 52.64 51.49
CA GLN A 2 60.65 52.52 51.62
C GLN A 2 60.15 51.30 50.84
N LEU A 3 59.54 50.35 51.53
CA LEU A 3 58.84 49.26 50.95
C LEU A 3 57.47 49.72 50.40
N LYS A 4 57.21 49.50 49.12
CA LYS A 4 55.89 49.68 48.53
C LYS A 4 55.05 48.37 48.61
N HIS A 5 53.89 48.48 49.22
CA HIS A 5 52.90 47.39 49.27
C HIS A 5 52.14 47.34 47.93
N ILE A 6 52.18 46.22 47.29
CA ILE A 6 51.36 45.91 46.12
C ILE A 6 50.09 45.13 46.61
N GLY A 7 48.92 45.78 46.53
CA GLY A 7 47.62 45.15 46.83
C GLY A 7 47.20 44.31 45.67
N LEU A 8 46.94 43.04 45.95
CA LEU A 8 46.37 42.05 45.01
C LEU A 8 44.83 42.12 45.05
N PHE A 9 44.25 42.64 43.95
CA PHE A 9 42.77 42.65 43.79
C PHE A 9 42.33 41.26 43.22
N LEU A 10 41.65 40.44 44.04
CA LEU A 10 40.97 39.21 43.59
C LEU A 10 39.63 39.56 42.95
N LEU A 11 39.55 39.39 41.63
CA LEU A 11 38.29 39.51 40.88
C LEU A 11 37.51 38.17 40.98
N CYS A 12 36.46 38.11 41.80
CA CYS A 12 35.55 36.97 41.83
C CYS A 12 34.62 37.01 40.62
N ILE A 13 34.89 36.16 39.61
CA ILE A 13 33.99 35.90 38.48
C ILE A 13 32.94 34.86 38.96
N SER A 14 31.73 35.30 39.25
CA SER A 14 30.57 34.42 39.50
C SER A 14 30.05 33.88 38.17
N LEU A 15 30.37 32.59 37.91
CA LEU A 15 29.77 31.81 36.82
C LEU A 15 28.29 31.55 37.13
N VAL A 16 27.38 32.27 36.48
CA VAL A 16 25.98 31.96 36.45
C VAL A 16 25.76 30.75 35.54
N GLN A 17 25.65 29.56 36.11
CA GLN A 17 25.31 28.33 35.43
C GLN A 17 23.81 28.34 35.14
N CYS A 18 23.39 28.74 33.93
CA CYS A 18 22.07 28.50 33.43
C CYS A 18 21.84 26.98 33.31
N LYS A 19 21.16 26.40 34.27
CA LYS A 19 20.58 25.05 34.14
C LYS A 19 19.42 25.17 33.17
N THR A 20 19.64 24.88 31.90
CA THR A 20 18.55 24.49 30.99
C THR A 20 17.92 23.24 31.53
N LYS A 21 16.67 23.35 32.02
CA LYS A 21 15.82 22.18 32.27
C LYS A 21 15.70 21.47 30.91
N LYS A 22 16.36 20.31 30.74
CA LYS A 22 15.93 19.34 29.77
C LYS A 22 14.51 18.96 30.17
N GLU A 23 13.52 19.35 29.37
CA GLU A 23 12.23 18.69 29.42
C GLU A 23 12.50 17.19 29.28
N SER A 24 12.02 16.42 30.25
CA SER A 24 12.08 14.98 30.17
C SER A 24 11.22 14.57 28.98
N GLU A 25 11.85 14.18 27.89
CA GLU A 25 11.19 13.47 26.82
C GLU A 25 10.41 12.33 27.50
N LYS A 26 9.08 12.34 27.36
CA LYS A 26 8.27 11.21 27.76
C LYS A 26 8.84 9.98 27.07
N PRO A 27 9.06 8.86 27.77
CA PRO A 27 9.51 7.65 27.12
C PRO A 27 8.50 7.32 26.03
N ILE A 28 8.97 7.24 24.78
CA ILE A 28 8.16 6.77 23.65
C ILE A 28 7.75 5.35 24.05
N THR A 29 6.47 5.15 24.28
CA THR A 29 5.93 3.81 24.51
C THR A 29 6.06 3.05 23.19
N THR A 30 7.05 2.16 23.13
CA THR A 30 7.26 1.24 22.00
C THR A 30 6.24 0.08 22.02
N GLU A 31 5.28 0.11 22.92
CA GLU A 31 4.21 -0.86 22.96
C GLU A 31 3.25 -0.59 21.80
N ALA A 32 3.25 -1.51 20.84
CA ALA A 32 2.42 -1.40 19.65
C ALA A 32 0.94 -1.61 20.02
N PRO A 33 0.02 -0.87 19.37
CA PRO A 33 -1.40 -1.18 19.46
C PRO A 33 -1.69 -2.63 19.05
N GLU A 34 -2.80 -3.17 19.52
CA GLU A 34 -3.25 -4.52 19.16
C GLU A 34 -3.33 -4.68 17.63
N GLY A 35 -2.78 -5.77 17.12
CA GLY A 35 -2.73 -6.08 15.68
C GLY A 35 -1.70 -5.28 14.88
N MET A 36 -0.86 -4.48 15.54
CA MET A 36 0.20 -3.72 14.91
C MET A 36 1.59 -4.12 15.40
N VAL A 37 2.60 -3.84 14.58
CA VAL A 37 4.01 -3.94 14.95
C VAL A 37 4.68 -2.56 14.86
N TYR A 38 5.71 -2.37 15.68
CA TYR A 38 6.57 -1.19 15.64
C TYR A 38 7.55 -1.30 14.48
N ILE A 39 7.57 -0.30 13.61
CA ILE A 39 8.54 -0.13 12.54
C ILE A 39 9.53 0.98 12.97
N PRO A 40 10.82 0.68 13.10
CA PRO A 40 11.78 1.59 13.75
C PRO A 40 12.08 2.87 12.94
N GLY A 41 11.61 2.94 11.69
CA GLY A 41 12.03 3.98 10.77
C GLY A 41 13.49 3.81 10.34
N GLY A 42 13.97 4.69 9.48
CA GLY A 42 15.36 4.65 9.02
C GLY A 42 15.53 5.05 7.56
N ARG A 43 16.77 4.89 7.08
CA ARG A 43 17.12 5.21 5.69
C ARG A 43 17.19 3.95 4.84
N PHE A 44 16.72 4.06 3.61
CA PHE A 44 16.81 3.00 2.62
C PHE A 44 16.83 3.57 1.20
N MET A 45 17.09 2.70 0.23
CA MET A 45 16.94 3.03 -1.19
C MET A 45 15.55 2.58 -1.65
N GLN A 46 14.65 3.55 -1.91
CA GLN A 46 13.33 3.28 -2.47
C GLN A 46 13.43 3.04 -3.97
N GLY A 47 12.77 2.00 -4.47
CA GLY A 47 12.75 1.63 -5.88
C GLY A 47 13.47 0.31 -6.19
N ALA A 48 13.56 -0.01 -7.47
CA ALA A 48 14.08 -1.29 -7.93
C ALA A 48 15.56 -1.48 -7.61
N VAL A 49 15.89 -2.64 -7.06
CA VAL A 49 17.28 -3.01 -6.80
C VAL A 49 18.03 -3.35 -8.10
N THR A 50 19.35 -3.18 -8.08
CA THR A 50 20.19 -3.55 -9.22
C THR A 50 20.06 -5.04 -9.50
N GLY A 51 19.79 -5.40 -10.76
CA GLY A 51 19.60 -6.80 -11.17
C GLY A 51 18.15 -7.28 -11.21
N ASP A 52 17.20 -6.52 -10.73
CA ASP A 52 15.77 -6.80 -10.93
C ASP A 52 15.39 -6.57 -12.40
N GLN A 53 15.37 -7.66 -13.17
CA GLN A 53 15.06 -7.60 -14.61
C GLN A 53 13.57 -7.38 -14.90
N MET A 54 12.71 -7.64 -13.92
CA MET A 54 11.26 -7.46 -14.04
C MET A 54 10.82 -6.03 -13.70
N ALA A 55 11.73 -5.19 -13.17
CA ALA A 55 11.41 -3.83 -12.78
C ALA A 55 10.97 -2.97 -13.96
N MET A 56 9.80 -2.37 -13.85
CA MET A 56 9.25 -1.43 -14.83
C MET A 56 9.98 -0.08 -14.77
N ALA A 57 9.83 0.73 -15.81
CA ALA A 57 10.54 2.01 -15.93
C ALA A 57 10.23 2.97 -14.76
N HIS A 58 9.00 2.97 -14.26
CA HIS A 58 8.55 3.82 -13.15
C HIS A 58 8.93 3.32 -11.75
N GLU A 59 9.52 2.11 -11.65
CA GLU A 59 10.13 1.58 -10.44
C GLU A 59 11.64 1.88 -10.35
N LYS A 60 12.25 2.20 -11.48
CA LYS A 60 13.69 2.48 -11.60
C LYS A 60 14.03 3.86 -11.03
N SER A 61 15.32 4.22 -11.06
CA SER A 61 15.86 5.40 -10.39
C SER A 61 15.67 5.31 -8.88
N ALA A 62 16.17 4.21 -8.30
CA ALA A 62 16.22 4.06 -6.85
C ALA A 62 16.87 5.28 -6.22
N HIS A 63 16.29 5.78 -5.14
CA HIS A 63 16.68 7.03 -4.50
C HIS A 63 16.65 6.92 -2.98
N PRO A 64 17.49 7.70 -2.27
CA PRO A 64 17.57 7.62 -0.83
C PRO A 64 16.35 8.27 -0.18
N VAL A 65 15.76 7.53 0.76
CA VAL A 65 14.60 7.96 1.55
C VAL A 65 14.87 7.71 3.02
N GLU A 66 14.36 8.59 3.87
CA GLU A 66 14.30 8.42 5.32
C GLU A 66 12.83 8.47 5.76
N VAL A 67 12.42 7.52 6.59
CA VAL A 67 11.09 7.48 7.20
C VAL A 67 11.21 7.47 8.72
N ASP A 68 10.33 8.19 9.40
CA ASP A 68 10.22 8.15 10.85
C ASP A 68 9.66 6.80 11.31
N ALA A 69 9.79 6.51 12.60
CA ALA A 69 9.17 5.34 13.21
C ALA A 69 7.63 5.46 13.21
N PHE A 70 6.95 4.33 13.03
CA PHE A 70 5.49 4.24 13.02
C PHE A 70 5.03 2.83 13.44
N PHE A 71 3.73 2.66 13.67
CA PHE A 71 3.12 1.34 13.81
C PHE A 71 2.42 0.95 12.51
N MET A 72 2.48 -0.32 12.13
CA MET A 72 1.83 -0.86 10.94
C MET A 72 1.03 -2.11 11.30
N SER A 73 -0.17 -2.25 10.73
CA SER A 73 -0.97 -3.48 10.83
C SER A 73 -0.18 -4.67 10.33
N THR A 74 -0.23 -5.79 11.08
CA THR A 74 0.54 -6.99 10.73
C THR A 74 0.12 -7.62 9.41
N HIS A 75 -1.09 -7.39 8.96
CA HIS A 75 -1.71 -7.91 7.74
C HIS A 75 -2.70 -6.90 7.16
N GLU A 76 -3.31 -7.19 6.03
CA GLU A 76 -4.39 -6.41 5.43
C GLU A 76 -5.62 -6.38 6.35
N VAL A 77 -6.45 -5.34 6.24
CA VAL A 77 -7.73 -5.26 6.97
C VAL A 77 -8.62 -6.43 6.56
N THR A 78 -9.11 -7.20 7.52
CA THR A 78 -9.97 -8.36 7.27
C THR A 78 -11.44 -7.98 7.10
N ASN A 79 -12.23 -8.91 6.52
CA ASN A 79 -13.68 -8.77 6.42
C ASN A 79 -14.33 -8.57 7.79
N ALA A 80 -13.89 -9.31 8.83
CA ALA A 80 -14.41 -9.14 10.20
C ALA A 80 -14.12 -7.74 10.74
N GLN A 81 -12.91 -7.21 10.54
CA GLN A 81 -12.53 -5.87 10.98
C GLN A 81 -13.33 -4.78 10.26
N TYR A 82 -13.52 -4.96 8.95
CA TYR A 82 -14.29 -4.01 8.15
C TYR A 82 -15.78 -4.06 8.48
N LEU A 83 -16.32 -5.25 8.76
CA LEU A 83 -17.71 -5.41 9.24
C LEU A 83 -17.93 -4.63 10.54
N ALA A 84 -17.03 -4.73 11.52
CA ALA A 84 -17.13 -3.98 12.76
C ALA A 84 -17.17 -2.46 12.54
N PHE A 85 -16.39 -1.95 11.57
CA PHE A 85 -16.45 -0.55 11.15
C PHE A 85 -17.81 -0.16 10.59
N VAL A 86 -18.33 -0.97 9.67
CA VAL A 86 -19.62 -0.65 9.03
C VAL A 86 -20.77 -0.77 10.02
N GLU A 87 -20.77 -1.76 10.92
CA GLU A 87 -21.78 -1.87 11.98
C GLU A 87 -21.76 -0.66 12.94
N ALA A 88 -20.56 -0.16 13.26
CA ALA A 88 -20.43 1.00 14.14
C ALA A 88 -20.82 2.32 13.50
N THR A 89 -20.76 2.45 12.16
CA THR A 89 -20.87 3.74 11.47
C THR A 89 -22.05 3.83 10.49
N GLY A 90 -22.56 2.68 10.02
CA GLY A 90 -23.52 2.62 8.93
C GLY A 90 -22.93 3.04 7.57
N TYR A 91 -21.60 2.94 7.40
CA TYR A 91 -20.92 3.35 6.18
C TYR A 91 -21.38 2.53 4.97
N ILE A 92 -21.57 3.19 3.83
CA ILE A 92 -21.93 2.58 2.54
C ILE A 92 -20.75 2.82 1.60
N THR A 93 -20.14 1.73 1.11
CA THR A 93 -18.97 1.78 0.22
C THR A 93 -19.32 2.29 -1.17
N LEU A 94 -18.32 2.71 -1.92
CA LEU A 94 -18.49 3.15 -3.30
C LEU A 94 -19.16 2.07 -4.17
N ALA A 95 -18.75 0.82 -4.02
CA ALA A 95 -19.30 -0.33 -4.76
C ALA A 95 -20.80 -0.60 -4.44
N GLU A 96 -21.30 -0.09 -3.32
CA GLU A 96 -22.72 -0.19 -2.92
C GLU A 96 -23.56 1.01 -3.39
N ARG A 97 -22.94 2.03 -4.02
CA ARG A 97 -23.60 3.26 -4.51
C ARG A 97 -23.78 3.24 -6.02
N ALA A 98 -24.84 3.86 -6.52
CA ALA A 98 -25.02 4.06 -7.96
C ALA A 98 -23.89 4.95 -8.53
N ILE A 99 -23.45 4.61 -9.73
CA ILE A 99 -22.39 5.36 -10.41
C ILE A 99 -22.92 6.74 -10.83
N ASP A 100 -22.24 7.80 -10.40
CA ASP A 100 -22.50 9.16 -10.87
C ASP A 100 -21.80 9.39 -12.23
N TRP A 101 -22.60 9.47 -13.28
CA TRP A 101 -22.07 9.73 -14.62
C TRP A 101 -21.38 11.09 -14.73
N GLU A 102 -21.85 12.10 -13.97
CA GLU A 102 -21.26 13.45 -14.03
C GLU A 102 -19.83 13.47 -13.46
N GLU A 103 -19.53 12.58 -12.51
CA GLU A 103 -18.17 12.38 -12.01
C GLU A 103 -17.35 11.47 -12.96
N LEU A 104 -17.92 10.32 -13.36
CA LEU A 104 -17.22 9.37 -14.23
C LEU A 104 -16.81 9.98 -15.58
N LYS A 105 -17.65 10.84 -16.17
CA LYS A 105 -17.34 11.48 -17.47
C LYS A 105 -16.10 12.39 -17.45
N LYS A 106 -15.63 12.80 -16.26
CA LYS A 106 -14.40 13.59 -16.12
C LYS A 106 -13.13 12.76 -16.34
N GLN A 107 -13.23 11.45 -16.28
CA GLN A 107 -12.13 10.49 -16.38
C GLN A 107 -12.06 9.77 -17.73
N VAL A 108 -13.01 10.04 -18.60
CA VAL A 108 -13.07 9.45 -19.95
C VAL A 108 -12.87 10.53 -21.03
N PRO A 109 -12.51 10.15 -22.27
CA PRO A 109 -12.33 11.12 -23.35
C PRO A 109 -13.55 12.02 -23.55
N PRO A 110 -13.34 13.33 -23.80
CA PRO A 110 -14.43 14.26 -24.10
C PRO A 110 -15.33 13.76 -25.24
N GLY A 111 -16.65 13.80 -25.03
CA GLY A 111 -17.61 13.32 -26.01
C GLY A 111 -17.98 11.83 -25.90
N THR A 112 -17.42 11.11 -24.92
CA THR A 112 -17.85 9.73 -24.61
C THR A 112 -19.34 9.74 -24.28
N PRO A 113 -20.17 8.94 -24.95
CA PRO A 113 -21.61 8.90 -24.69
C PRO A 113 -21.88 8.25 -23.31
N LYS A 114 -22.94 8.75 -22.63
CA LYS A 114 -23.39 8.13 -21.38
C LYS A 114 -23.78 6.66 -21.64
N PRO A 115 -23.25 5.69 -20.90
CA PRO A 115 -23.71 4.32 -20.95
C PRO A 115 -25.19 4.20 -20.55
N HIS A 116 -25.82 3.08 -20.90
CA HIS A 116 -27.19 2.80 -20.45
C HIS A 116 -27.24 2.69 -18.93
N ASP A 117 -28.28 3.21 -18.27
CA ASP A 117 -28.42 3.25 -16.82
C ASP A 117 -28.33 1.87 -16.15
N SER A 118 -28.63 0.79 -16.87
CA SER A 118 -28.46 -0.58 -16.36
C SER A 118 -26.99 -0.96 -16.11
N ILE A 119 -26.03 -0.26 -16.72
CA ILE A 119 -24.59 -0.48 -16.52
C ILE A 119 -24.07 0.38 -15.36
N LEU A 120 -24.76 1.49 -15.08
CA LEU A 120 -24.40 2.43 -14.01
C LEU A 120 -24.98 2.02 -12.63
N GLN A 121 -25.30 0.75 -12.47
CA GLN A 121 -25.75 0.20 -11.19
C GLN A 121 -24.58 -0.05 -10.25
N PRO A 122 -24.81 -0.06 -8.91
CA PRO A 122 -23.79 -0.45 -7.93
C PRO A 122 -23.13 -1.79 -8.31
N GLY A 123 -21.82 -1.86 -8.14
CA GLY A 123 -21.06 -3.05 -8.49
C GLY A 123 -19.56 -2.81 -8.40
N SER A 124 -18.79 -3.78 -8.83
CA SER A 124 -17.35 -3.76 -8.81
C SER A 124 -16.76 -4.67 -9.88
N LEU A 125 -15.45 -4.50 -10.16
CA LEU A 125 -14.73 -5.38 -11.08
C LEU A 125 -14.45 -6.72 -10.42
N LEU A 126 -14.87 -7.79 -11.11
CA LEU A 126 -14.69 -9.17 -10.71
C LEU A 126 -13.83 -9.90 -11.77
N PHE A 127 -12.85 -10.67 -11.29
CA PHE A 127 -12.04 -11.50 -12.15
C PHE A 127 -12.81 -12.75 -12.56
N TYR A 128 -12.65 -13.15 -13.81
CA TYR A 128 -13.06 -14.47 -14.30
C TYR A 128 -11.97 -15.07 -15.17
N SER A 129 -11.72 -16.35 -15.02
CA SER A 129 -10.76 -17.09 -15.84
C SER A 129 -11.38 -17.39 -17.21
N PRO A 130 -10.84 -16.89 -18.34
CA PRO A 130 -11.33 -17.24 -19.67
C PRO A 130 -11.02 -18.71 -19.98
N LYS A 131 -11.87 -19.32 -20.82
CA LYS A 131 -11.72 -20.73 -21.22
C LYS A 131 -10.65 -20.97 -22.29
N GLN A 132 -10.16 -19.92 -22.91
CA GLN A 132 -9.17 -19.96 -23.99
C GLN A 132 -8.00 -19.05 -23.65
N GLU A 133 -6.84 -19.40 -24.16
CA GLU A 133 -5.64 -18.56 -24.02
C GLU A 133 -5.89 -17.16 -24.55
N VAL A 134 -5.40 -16.17 -23.82
CA VAL A 134 -5.52 -14.75 -24.17
C VAL A 134 -4.26 -14.32 -24.91
N GLU A 135 -4.39 -13.99 -26.20
CA GLU A 135 -3.26 -13.57 -27.04
C GLU A 135 -2.69 -12.19 -26.64
N ASN A 136 -3.54 -11.29 -26.15
CA ASN A 136 -3.16 -9.92 -25.81
C ASN A 136 -3.46 -9.61 -24.32
N LEU A 137 -2.45 -9.74 -23.48
CA LEU A 137 -2.54 -9.45 -22.06
C LEU A 137 -2.68 -7.94 -21.71
N TYR A 138 -2.70 -7.04 -22.72
CA TYR A 138 -3.04 -5.63 -22.51
C TYR A 138 -4.54 -5.35 -22.63
N ASP A 139 -5.31 -6.32 -23.11
CA ASP A 139 -6.78 -6.23 -23.17
C ASP A 139 -7.41 -6.94 -21.96
N TYR A 140 -7.34 -6.28 -20.83
CA TYR A 140 -7.84 -6.80 -19.55
C TYR A 140 -9.36 -7.00 -19.50
N THR A 141 -10.13 -6.49 -20.49
CA THR A 141 -11.57 -6.76 -20.59
C THR A 141 -11.88 -8.23 -20.85
N GLN A 142 -10.89 -9.04 -21.23
CA GLN A 142 -11.03 -10.46 -21.45
C GLN A 142 -11.09 -11.30 -20.18
N TRP A 143 -10.73 -10.75 -19.00
CA TRP A 143 -10.78 -11.45 -17.72
C TRP A 143 -11.26 -10.56 -16.55
N TRP A 144 -11.69 -9.33 -16.82
CA TRP A 144 -12.40 -8.49 -15.88
C TRP A 144 -13.80 -8.18 -16.36
N GLU A 145 -14.79 -8.36 -15.50
CA GLU A 145 -16.16 -7.95 -15.77
C GLU A 145 -16.68 -6.98 -14.69
N TRP A 146 -17.52 -6.03 -15.11
CA TRP A 146 -18.30 -5.25 -14.17
C TRP A 146 -19.45 -6.11 -13.65
N LYS A 147 -19.37 -6.49 -12.36
CA LYS A 147 -20.38 -7.32 -11.71
C LYS A 147 -21.31 -6.47 -10.88
N ILE A 148 -22.57 -6.32 -11.36
CA ILE A 148 -23.60 -5.62 -10.61
C ILE A 148 -23.87 -6.35 -9.29
N GLY A 149 -23.88 -5.57 -8.18
CA GLY A 149 -24.07 -6.09 -6.83
C GLY A 149 -22.84 -6.69 -6.18
N ALA A 150 -21.70 -6.82 -6.89
CA ALA A 150 -20.44 -7.18 -6.24
C ALA A 150 -19.95 -6.02 -5.37
N ASN A 151 -19.62 -6.31 -4.13
CA ASN A 151 -19.12 -5.37 -3.13
C ASN A 151 -18.40 -6.14 -2.00
N TRP A 152 -17.91 -5.47 -0.99
CA TRP A 152 -17.18 -6.09 0.11
C TRP A 152 -18.00 -7.15 0.89
N ARG A 153 -19.35 -7.03 0.98
CA ARG A 153 -20.24 -8.01 1.62
C ARG A 153 -20.60 -9.19 0.71
N GLN A 154 -20.55 -8.96 -0.58
CA GLN A 154 -20.92 -9.89 -1.64
C GLN A 154 -19.78 -9.98 -2.65
N PRO A 155 -18.62 -10.55 -2.25
CA PRO A 155 -17.38 -10.43 -3.01
C PRO A 155 -17.40 -11.11 -4.38
N TYR A 156 -18.36 -12.02 -4.61
CA TYR A 156 -18.54 -12.69 -5.90
C TYR A 156 -19.90 -12.35 -6.55
N GLY A 157 -20.54 -11.26 -6.11
CA GLY A 157 -21.84 -10.80 -6.59
C GLY A 157 -22.99 -11.18 -5.65
N PRO A 158 -24.25 -10.86 -6.04
CA PRO A 158 -25.43 -10.90 -5.16
C PRO A 158 -25.74 -12.25 -4.49
N GLU A 159 -25.26 -13.34 -5.06
CA GLU A 159 -25.47 -14.70 -4.54
C GLU A 159 -24.39 -15.14 -3.54
N SER A 160 -23.44 -14.28 -3.21
CA SER A 160 -22.36 -14.54 -2.27
C SER A 160 -22.52 -13.76 -0.96
N ASP A 161 -21.89 -14.24 0.10
CA ASP A 161 -21.81 -13.59 1.40
C ASP A 161 -20.40 -13.75 2.00
N LEU A 162 -20.21 -13.33 3.26
CA LEU A 162 -18.94 -13.41 3.98
C LEU A 162 -18.79 -14.65 4.85
N SER A 163 -19.71 -15.61 4.79
CA SER A 163 -19.66 -16.81 5.64
C SER A 163 -18.38 -17.62 5.38
N GLY A 164 -17.54 -17.77 6.40
CA GLY A 164 -16.25 -18.44 6.31
C GLY A 164 -15.14 -17.61 5.65
N LEU A 165 -15.39 -16.32 5.41
CA LEU A 165 -14.41 -15.37 4.85
C LEU A 165 -14.02 -14.29 5.87
N GLU A 166 -14.28 -14.49 7.15
CA GLU A 166 -14.07 -13.49 8.21
C GLU A 166 -12.60 -13.04 8.30
N ASP A 167 -11.67 -13.98 8.15
CA ASP A 167 -10.22 -13.76 8.23
C ASP A 167 -9.56 -13.48 6.85
N PHE A 168 -10.35 -13.35 5.79
CA PHE A 168 -9.84 -12.95 4.48
C PHE A 168 -9.71 -11.43 4.40
N PRO A 169 -8.77 -10.90 3.58
CA PRO A 169 -8.66 -9.47 3.35
C PRO A 169 -9.96 -8.92 2.75
N VAL A 170 -10.40 -7.77 3.26
CA VAL A 170 -11.52 -7.06 2.67
C VAL A 170 -11.12 -6.52 1.29
N VAL A 171 -11.98 -6.72 0.31
CA VAL A 171 -11.78 -6.29 -1.08
C VAL A 171 -12.98 -5.49 -1.59
N HIS A 172 -12.92 -5.05 -2.83
CA HIS A 172 -13.91 -4.13 -3.41
C HIS A 172 -13.98 -2.79 -2.67
N ILE A 173 -12.82 -2.34 -2.19
CA ILE A 173 -12.63 -1.13 -1.41
C ILE A 173 -12.02 -0.04 -2.29
N ALA A 174 -12.78 1.02 -2.54
CA ALA A 174 -12.26 2.22 -3.19
C ALA A 174 -11.39 3.04 -2.21
N TYR A 175 -10.64 4.01 -2.74
CA TYR A 175 -9.72 4.81 -1.93
C TYR A 175 -10.42 5.54 -0.77
N GLU A 176 -11.59 6.12 -1.02
CA GLU A 176 -12.36 6.82 0.03
C GLU A 176 -12.90 5.88 1.11
N ASP A 177 -13.22 4.62 0.76
CA ASP A 177 -13.69 3.60 1.69
C ASP A 177 -12.58 3.22 2.68
N ALA A 178 -11.35 3.06 2.18
CA ALA A 178 -10.17 2.83 3.01
C ALA A 178 -9.88 4.02 3.95
N LEU A 179 -10.00 5.26 3.44
CA LEU A 179 -9.83 6.47 4.27
C LEU A 179 -10.90 6.58 5.35
N ALA A 180 -12.15 6.20 5.06
CA ALA A 180 -13.23 6.22 6.04
C ALA A 180 -12.98 5.25 7.20
N TYR A 181 -12.52 4.03 6.89
CA TYR A 181 -12.06 3.05 7.89
C TYR A 181 -10.90 3.59 8.73
N CYS A 182 -9.86 4.11 8.08
CA CYS A 182 -8.69 4.69 8.76
C CYS A 182 -9.12 5.80 9.74
N LYS A 183 -10.00 6.69 9.31
CA LYS A 183 -10.51 7.78 10.16
C LYS A 183 -11.26 7.25 11.38
N TRP A 184 -12.11 6.25 11.21
CA TRP A 184 -12.85 5.63 12.32
C TRP A 184 -11.90 4.99 13.33
N LYS A 185 -10.88 4.29 12.84
CA LYS A 185 -9.89 3.59 13.66
C LYS A 185 -8.88 4.55 14.34
N GLY A 186 -8.79 5.82 13.91
CA GLY A 186 -7.75 6.76 14.35
C GLY A 186 -6.37 6.42 13.78
N GLU A 187 -6.34 5.89 12.57
CA GLU A 187 -5.19 5.42 11.80
C GLU A 187 -5.16 6.12 10.43
N ARG A 188 -4.23 5.75 9.58
CA ARG A 188 -4.10 6.27 8.21
C ARG A 188 -3.58 5.20 7.26
N LEU A 189 -3.67 5.44 5.96
CA LEU A 189 -2.95 4.65 4.97
C LEU A 189 -1.44 4.93 5.09
N PRO A 190 -0.59 3.93 4.79
CA PRO A 190 0.85 4.15 4.67
C PRO A 190 1.15 5.06 3.48
N THR A 191 2.25 5.80 3.54
CA THR A 191 2.87 6.31 2.32
C THR A 191 3.51 5.16 1.56
N GLU A 192 3.75 5.35 0.26
CA GLU A 192 4.48 4.37 -0.55
C GLU A 192 5.86 4.06 0.04
N ALA A 193 6.54 5.09 0.55
CA ALA A 193 7.85 4.94 1.19
C ALA A 193 7.79 4.14 2.50
N GLU A 194 6.80 4.41 3.35
CA GLU A 194 6.58 3.65 4.59
C GLU A 194 6.25 2.18 4.30
N TRP A 195 5.40 1.93 3.30
CA TRP A 195 5.05 0.58 2.87
C TRP A 195 6.28 -0.19 2.38
N GLU A 196 7.07 0.42 1.49
CA GLU A 196 8.26 -0.22 0.91
C GLU A 196 9.35 -0.44 1.96
N PHE A 197 9.60 0.53 2.86
CA PHE A 197 10.52 0.38 3.98
C PHE A 197 10.14 -0.81 4.86
N ALA A 198 8.86 -0.89 5.22
CA ALA A 198 8.31 -1.97 6.04
C ALA A 198 8.40 -3.34 5.34
N ALA A 199 8.15 -3.40 4.03
CA ALA A 199 8.28 -4.62 3.23
C ALA A 199 9.74 -5.10 3.14
N ARG A 200 10.71 -4.19 3.02
CA ARG A 200 12.15 -4.52 2.98
C ARG A 200 12.66 -5.07 4.30
N ALA A 201 12.12 -4.62 5.42
CA ALA A 201 12.54 -5.07 6.76
C ALA A 201 14.07 -5.15 6.90
N GLU A 202 14.77 -4.03 6.59
CA GLU A 202 16.24 -3.87 6.61
C GLU A 202 17.02 -4.67 5.53
N GLN A 203 16.32 -5.32 4.58
CA GLN A 203 16.94 -6.07 3.49
C GLN A 203 17.07 -5.19 2.22
N GLU A 204 18.13 -4.40 2.14
CA GLU A 204 18.27 -3.38 1.09
C GLU A 204 18.34 -3.91 -0.34
N ASN A 205 18.95 -5.09 -0.55
CA ASN A 205 19.26 -5.61 -1.88
C ASN A 205 18.34 -6.74 -2.33
N ASN A 206 17.22 -6.93 -1.64
CA ASN A 206 16.28 -7.99 -1.96
C ASN A 206 15.21 -7.53 -2.95
N ILE A 207 14.89 -8.40 -3.91
CA ILE A 207 13.77 -8.24 -4.83
C ILE A 207 12.45 -8.56 -4.10
N TYR A 208 12.46 -9.62 -3.29
CA TYR A 208 11.32 -10.08 -2.50
C TYR A 208 11.63 -9.94 -1.00
N PHE A 209 10.63 -9.90 -0.15
CA PHE A 209 10.85 -9.78 1.30
C PHE A 209 11.57 -11.00 1.91
N TRP A 210 11.55 -12.16 1.22
CA TRP A 210 12.27 -13.39 1.62
C TRP A 210 13.66 -13.51 0.97
N GLY A 211 14.08 -12.60 0.11
CA GLY A 211 15.38 -12.65 -0.59
C GLY A 211 15.26 -12.51 -2.10
N ASN A 212 16.10 -13.24 -2.84
CA ASN A 212 16.18 -13.15 -4.31
C ASN A 212 15.84 -14.47 -5.03
N ASP A 213 15.51 -15.52 -4.29
CA ASP A 213 15.15 -16.80 -4.90
C ASP A 213 13.67 -16.84 -5.26
N HIS A 214 13.37 -16.70 -6.54
CA HIS A 214 12.01 -16.79 -7.07
C HIS A 214 11.35 -18.17 -6.85
N LYS A 215 12.12 -19.23 -6.69
CA LYS A 215 11.56 -20.59 -6.46
C LYS A 215 10.82 -20.73 -5.14
N LEU A 216 11.02 -19.78 -4.23
CA LEU A 216 10.33 -19.76 -2.94
C LEU A 216 8.99 -19.00 -3.01
N LEU A 217 8.57 -18.50 -4.18
CA LEU A 217 7.38 -17.67 -4.34
C LEU A 217 6.14 -18.34 -3.75
N SER A 218 5.78 -19.52 -4.22
CA SER A 218 4.57 -20.25 -3.77
C SER A 218 4.56 -20.63 -2.28
N SER A 219 5.75 -20.63 -1.62
CA SER A 219 5.84 -20.85 -0.17
C SER A 219 5.83 -19.57 0.67
N HIS A 220 5.84 -18.39 0.05
CA HIS A 220 5.91 -17.09 0.73
C HIS A 220 4.81 -16.09 0.34
N ALA A 221 4.08 -16.34 -0.73
CA ALA A 221 3.09 -15.41 -1.24
C ALA A 221 1.97 -16.13 -2.00
N ASN A 222 0.75 -15.63 -1.86
CA ASN A 222 -0.38 -16.03 -2.68
C ASN A 222 -0.34 -15.26 -4.00
N THR A 223 -0.04 -15.97 -5.10
CA THR A 223 0.15 -15.40 -6.44
C THR A 223 -0.37 -16.36 -7.51
N TRP A 224 -0.48 -15.91 -8.75
CA TRP A 224 -0.90 -16.76 -9.84
C TRP A 224 0.26 -17.64 -10.35
N ASP A 225 0.11 -18.93 -10.17
CA ASP A 225 1.00 -19.95 -10.72
C ASP A 225 0.39 -20.59 -11.98
N GLY A 226 1.17 -20.70 -13.06
CA GLY A 226 0.71 -21.29 -14.32
C GLY A 226 0.40 -20.26 -15.42
N LEU A 227 -0.51 -20.59 -16.32
CA LEU A 227 -0.81 -19.78 -17.51
C LEU A 227 -1.86 -18.71 -17.21
N PHE A 228 -1.41 -17.49 -16.93
CA PHE A 228 -2.32 -16.36 -16.68
C PHE A 228 -3.03 -15.92 -17.98
N PRO A 229 -4.33 -15.62 -17.92
CA PRO A 229 -5.30 -15.71 -16.82
C PRO A 229 -6.18 -16.98 -16.88
N VAL A 230 -5.72 -18.02 -17.54
CA VAL A 230 -6.52 -19.20 -17.95
C VAL A 230 -6.44 -20.34 -16.94
N GLU A 231 -5.24 -20.64 -16.46
CA GLU A 231 -4.97 -21.79 -15.60
C GLU A 231 -4.08 -21.37 -14.44
N ASN A 232 -4.60 -21.52 -13.21
CA ASN A 232 -3.81 -21.43 -11.98
C ASN A 232 -3.51 -22.86 -11.50
N SER A 233 -2.24 -23.19 -11.32
CA SER A 233 -1.80 -24.50 -10.83
C SER A 233 -1.91 -24.66 -9.31
N GLU A 234 -2.25 -23.60 -8.60
CA GLU A 234 -2.47 -23.59 -7.14
C GLU A 234 -1.27 -24.13 -6.33
N GLU A 235 -0.04 -23.86 -6.78
CA GLU A 235 1.17 -24.33 -6.09
C GLU A 235 1.33 -23.72 -4.70
N ASP A 236 0.74 -22.52 -4.48
CA ASP A 236 0.68 -21.83 -3.20
C ASP A 236 -0.47 -22.34 -2.29
N GLY A 237 -1.35 -23.20 -2.80
CA GLY A 237 -2.49 -23.79 -2.10
C GLY A 237 -3.81 -23.02 -2.25
N TYR A 238 -3.85 -21.94 -3.04
CA TYR A 238 -5.02 -21.09 -3.18
C TYR A 238 -5.35 -20.79 -4.64
N ILE A 239 -6.62 -20.84 -4.99
CA ILE A 239 -7.12 -20.44 -6.32
C ILE A 239 -7.44 -18.93 -6.38
N ASN A 240 -7.80 -18.36 -5.25
CA ASN A 240 -8.18 -16.96 -5.06
C ASN A 240 -7.43 -16.39 -3.84
N LYS A 241 -7.99 -15.36 -3.20
CA LYS A 241 -7.46 -14.81 -1.95
C LYS A 241 -7.27 -15.90 -0.88
N ALA A 242 -6.24 -15.76 -0.09
CA ALA A 242 -5.99 -16.56 1.11
C ALA A 242 -6.48 -15.81 2.36
N PRO A 243 -6.79 -16.50 3.47
CA PRO A 243 -6.88 -15.86 4.78
C PRO A 243 -5.59 -15.09 5.07
N VAL A 244 -5.69 -13.96 5.73
CA VAL A 244 -4.49 -13.20 6.14
C VAL A 244 -3.56 -14.08 6.99
N GLN A 245 -2.25 -13.82 6.93
CA GLN A 245 -1.24 -14.59 7.68
C GLN A 245 -1.09 -16.07 7.25
N SER A 246 -1.53 -16.42 6.04
CA SER A 246 -1.35 -17.78 5.52
C SER A 246 0.10 -18.12 5.17
N PHE A 247 0.95 -17.12 4.98
CA PHE A 247 2.36 -17.25 4.60
C PHE A 247 3.29 -16.70 5.68
N PRO A 248 4.60 -17.04 5.66
CA PRO A 248 5.55 -16.53 6.63
C PRO A 248 5.67 -15.00 6.60
N PRO A 249 5.82 -14.34 7.78
CA PRO A 249 6.03 -12.90 7.83
C PRO A 249 7.46 -12.51 7.40
N ASN A 250 7.65 -11.22 7.10
CA ASN A 250 8.98 -10.64 6.98
C ASN A 250 9.67 -10.44 8.36
N ALA A 251 10.90 -9.92 8.37
CA ALA A 251 11.67 -9.76 9.60
C ALA A 251 11.06 -8.74 10.60
N PHE A 252 10.16 -7.87 10.18
CA PHE A 252 9.40 -6.99 11.08
C PHE A 252 8.10 -7.62 11.60
N GLY A 253 7.78 -8.86 11.22
CA GLY A 253 6.54 -9.55 11.61
C GLY A 253 5.33 -9.13 10.78
N LEU A 254 5.54 -8.58 9.58
CA LEU A 254 4.48 -8.22 8.64
C LEU A 254 4.21 -9.37 7.67
N TYR A 255 2.96 -9.75 7.56
CA TYR A 255 2.46 -10.80 6.69
C TYR A 255 1.96 -10.21 5.37
N ASP A 256 1.88 -11.04 4.34
CA ASP A 256 1.22 -10.74 3.06
C ASP A 256 1.78 -9.47 2.36
N MET A 257 3.09 -9.19 2.57
CA MET A 257 3.79 -8.08 1.90
C MET A 257 4.10 -8.38 0.43
N ALA A 258 3.62 -9.50 -0.08
CA ALA A 258 3.70 -9.93 -1.47
C ALA A 258 2.48 -10.81 -1.79
N GLY A 259 1.79 -10.55 -2.88
CA GLY A 259 0.61 -11.31 -3.30
C GLY A 259 -0.65 -10.99 -2.49
N ASN A 260 -1.54 -11.92 -2.38
CA ASN A 260 -2.85 -11.88 -1.75
C ASN A 260 -3.74 -10.76 -2.34
N VAL A 261 -3.73 -9.55 -1.79
CA VAL A 261 -4.42 -8.42 -2.40
C VAL A 261 -3.55 -7.18 -2.51
N TRP A 262 -3.75 -6.39 -3.56
CA TRP A 262 -3.16 -5.06 -3.65
C TRP A 262 -3.57 -4.19 -2.47
N GLU A 263 -2.68 -3.29 -2.07
CA GLU A 263 -2.89 -2.42 -0.93
C GLU A 263 -2.79 -0.94 -1.32
N TRP A 264 -3.82 -0.18 -0.96
CA TRP A 264 -3.82 1.27 -1.11
C TRP A 264 -2.71 1.94 -0.31
N THR A 265 -2.02 2.90 -0.94
CA THR A 265 -1.14 3.87 -0.26
C THR A 265 -1.70 5.29 -0.40
N SER A 266 -1.18 6.22 0.39
CA SER A 266 -1.64 7.62 0.36
C SER A 266 -1.14 8.42 -0.84
N ASP A 267 -0.14 7.91 -1.57
CA ASP A 267 0.63 8.64 -2.56
C ASP A 267 -0.08 8.73 -3.92
N TRP A 268 0.03 9.89 -4.58
CA TRP A 268 -0.37 9.99 -5.98
C TRP A 268 0.55 9.17 -6.88
N TYR A 269 -0.05 8.38 -7.76
CA TYR A 269 0.73 7.71 -8.80
C TYR A 269 1.23 8.72 -9.82
N ASN A 270 2.55 8.76 -9.99
CA ASN A 270 3.21 9.59 -10.99
C ASN A 270 4.39 8.83 -11.57
N THR A 271 4.36 8.59 -12.88
CA THR A 271 5.38 7.80 -13.59
C THR A 271 6.77 8.46 -13.59
N ASN A 272 6.87 9.75 -13.31
CA ASN A 272 8.14 10.49 -13.27
C ASN A 272 8.69 10.66 -11.84
N TYR A 273 7.90 10.34 -10.82
CA TYR A 273 8.23 10.70 -9.43
C TYR A 273 9.58 10.16 -8.97
N TYR A 274 9.88 8.90 -9.21
CA TYR A 274 11.16 8.31 -8.79
C TYR A 274 12.37 8.93 -9.52
N PHE A 275 12.20 9.26 -10.81
CA PHE A 275 13.24 9.97 -11.56
C PHE A 275 13.48 11.38 -11.00
N GLU A 276 12.42 12.11 -10.66
CA GLU A 276 12.52 13.44 -10.05
C GLU A 276 13.14 13.37 -8.65
N ALA A 277 12.70 12.41 -7.81
CA ALA A 277 13.23 12.21 -6.46
C ALA A 277 14.72 11.86 -6.48
N ALA A 278 15.16 11.00 -7.39
CA ALA A 278 16.58 10.61 -7.51
C ALA A 278 17.50 11.80 -7.82
N ASN A 279 17.00 12.85 -8.44
CA ASN A 279 17.77 14.06 -8.71
C ASN A 279 17.78 15.07 -7.55
N ASN A 280 16.95 14.87 -6.53
CA ASN A 280 16.79 15.81 -5.40
C ASN A 280 17.53 15.38 -4.12
N GLY A 281 18.25 14.25 -4.14
CA GLY A 281 18.95 13.72 -2.98
C GLY A 281 18.04 13.03 -1.97
N LEU A 282 18.40 13.06 -0.68
CA LEU A 282 17.63 12.40 0.39
C LEU A 282 16.23 13.01 0.53
N SER A 283 15.20 12.18 0.43
CA SER A 283 13.82 12.54 0.71
C SER A 283 13.46 12.16 2.14
N ASP A 284 13.08 13.14 2.94
CA ASP A 284 12.71 12.96 4.35
C ASP A 284 11.19 12.85 4.47
N ASN A 285 10.70 11.72 4.99
CA ASN A 285 9.27 11.41 5.16
C ASN A 285 8.40 11.78 3.94
N PRO A 286 8.75 11.32 2.72
CA PRO A 286 8.07 11.76 1.51
C PRO A 286 6.58 11.38 1.53
N LYS A 287 5.76 12.25 0.95
CA LYS A 287 4.31 12.06 0.77
C LYS A 287 3.95 11.80 -0.69
N GLY A 288 4.93 11.37 -1.48
CA GLY A 288 4.78 11.10 -2.90
C GLY A 288 4.71 12.35 -3.77
N ALA A 289 4.27 12.18 -5.00
CA ALA A 289 4.12 13.25 -5.96
C ALA A 289 3.03 14.26 -5.55
N ALA A 290 3.23 15.53 -5.88
CA ALA A 290 2.23 16.57 -5.59
C ALA A 290 0.92 16.42 -6.38
N LYS A 291 0.97 15.70 -7.50
CA LYS A 291 -0.19 15.43 -8.39
C LYS A 291 -0.01 14.12 -9.14
N PRO A 292 -1.12 13.46 -9.54
CA PRO A 292 -1.04 12.26 -10.37
C PRO A 292 -0.50 12.59 -11.77
N PHE A 293 0.20 11.63 -12.36
CA PHE A 293 0.59 11.66 -13.76
C PHE A 293 0.82 10.25 -14.29
N ASN A 294 -0.05 9.84 -15.21
CA ASN A 294 0.08 8.58 -15.91
C ASN A 294 -0.03 8.81 -17.42
N ARG A 295 1.02 8.45 -18.17
CA ARG A 295 1.06 8.67 -19.64
C ARG A 295 -0.01 7.87 -20.37
N THR A 296 -0.35 6.69 -19.86
CA THR A 296 -1.33 5.79 -20.48
C THR A 296 -2.76 6.11 -20.07
N ASN A 297 -2.94 6.86 -18.98
CA ASN A 297 -4.25 7.27 -18.45
C ASN A 297 -4.23 8.73 -17.94
N PRO A 298 -4.05 9.71 -18.82
CA PRO A 298 -3.77 11.09 -18.42
C PRO A 298 -4.95 11.84 -17.79
N LEU A 299 -6.16 11.29 -17.87
CA LEU A 299 -7.38 11.90 -17.34
C LEU A 299 -7.75 11.36 -15.95
N ALA A 300 -7.25 10.18 -15.58
CA ALA A 300 -7.58 9.57 -14.30
C ALA A 300 -6.76 10.17 -13.14
N GLN A 301 -7.39 10.22 -11.99
CA GLN A 301 -6.72 10.49 -10.73
C GLN A 301 -6.40 9.16 -10.06
N GLU A 302 -5.12 8.84 -9.98
CA GLU A 302 -4.66 7.52 -9.54
C GLU A 302 -3.76 7.61 -8.31
N LYS A 303 -3.94 6.67 -7.39
CA LYS A 303 -3.07 6.43 -6.25
C LYS A 303 -2.15 5.25 -6.50
N VAL A 304 -1.04 5.21 -5.76
CA VAL A 304 -0.15 4.05 -5.78
C VAL A 304 -0.78 2.92 -4.98
N ILE A 305 -0.75 1.72 -5.55
CA ILE A 305 -1.03 0.46 -4.87
C ILE A 305 0.23 -0.41 -4.86
N LYS A 306 0.41 -1.20 -3.81
CA LYS A 306 1.61 -1.99 -3.53
C LYS A 306 1.28 -3.46 -3.23
N GLY A 307 2.29 -4.30 -3.24
CA GLY A 307 2.23 -5.70 -2.79
C GLY A 307 1.91 -6.73 -3.87
N GLY A 308 1.19 -6.34 -4.91
CA GLY A 308 0.64 -7.31 -5.87
C GLY A 308 -0.59 -8.02 -5.33
N SER A 309 -1.03 -9.07 -5.99
CA SER A 309 -2.22 -9.83 -5.58
C SER A 309 -2.13 -11.29 -6.03
N PHE A 310 -3.11 -12.10 -5.65
CA PHE A 310 -3.29 -13.49 -6.10
C PHE A 310 -3.39 -13.63 -7.64
N LEU A 311 -3.60 -12.54 -8.36
CA LEU A 311 -3.62 -12.50 -9.83
C LEU A 311 -2.26 -12.12 -10.44
N CYS A 312 -1.24 -11.83 -9.64
CA CYS A 312 0.07 -11.44 -10.15
C CYS A 312 0.87 -12.67 -10.59
N SER A 313 1.13 -12.75 -11.88
CA SER A 313 1.94 -13.80 -12.52
C SER A 313 3.27 -13.25 -13.02
N ALA A 314 4.30 -14.08 -13.02
CA ALA A 314 5.60 -13.77 -13.64
C ALA A 314 5.49 -13.41 -15.12
N SER A 315 4.49 -13.96 -15.83
CA SER A 315 4.26 -13.70 -17.25
C SER A 315 3.48 -12.42 -17.53
N TYR A 316 2.84 -11.82 -16.51
CA TYR A 316 1.95 -10.67 -16.70
C TYR A 316 2.44 -9.42 -15.98
N CYS A 317 2.50 -9.40 -14.66
CA CYS A 317 2.82 -8.19 -13.91
C CYS A 317 4.00 -8.36 -12.93
N ALA A 318 4.24 -9.55 -12.39
CA ALA A 318 5.27 -9.86 -11.38
C ALA A 318 5.33 -8.86 -10.21
N SER A 319 4.17 -8.31 -9.80
CA SER A 319 4.11 -7.17 -8.89
C SER A 319 4.18 -7.53 -7.41
N TYR A 320 4.47 -8.79 -7.09
CA TYR A 320 4.82 -9.28 -5.75
C TYR A 320 6.28 -8.94 -5.34
N ARG A 321 7.00 -8.14 -6.14
CA ARG A 321 8.33 -7.59 -5.83
C ARG A 321 8.19 -6.35 -4.94
N ILE A 322 9.10 -6.15 -4.00
CA ILE A 322 9.03 -5.04 -3.03
C ILE A 322 8.93 -3.68 -3.72
N SER A 323 9.72 -3.46 -4.79
CA SER A 323 9.73 -2.19 -5.51
C SER A 323 8.54 -1.98 -6.44
N ALA A 324 7.78 -3.03 -6.73
CA ALA A 324 6.65 -2.93 -7.65
C ALA A 324 5.61 -1.92 -7.13
N ARG A 325 5.12 -1.11 -8.08
CA ARG A 325 4.12 -0.08 -7.84
C ARG A 325 3.18 0.00 -9.03
N MET A 326 1.90 0.10 -8.77
CA MET A 326 0.90 0.21 -9.81
C MET A 326 -0.05 1.38 -9.51
N ALA A 327 -0.77 1.78 -10.54
CA ALA A 327 -1.80 2.81 -10.45
C ALA A 327 -3.16 2.18 -10.25
N ASN A 328 -3.99 2.79 -9.41
CA ASN A 328 -5.42 2.52 -9.41
C ASN A 328 -6.21 3.82 -9.23
N SER A 329 -7.33 3.94 -9.97
CA SER A 329 -8.21 5.10 -9.87
C SER A 329 -8.91 5.17 -8.52
N LEU A 330 -9.15 6.39 -8.01
CA LEU A 330 -9.72 6.61 -6.68
C LEU A 330 -11.07 5.94 -6.48
N ASP A 331 -11.85 5.86 -7.53
CA ASP A 331 -13.22 5.35 -7.57
C ASP A 331 -13.33 3.92 -8.11
N SER A 332 -12.20 3.23 -8.24
CA SER A 332 -12.17 1.84 -8.72
C SER A 332 -12.08 0.89 -7.53
N ALA A 333 -13.11 0.06 -7.39
CA ALA A 333 -13.15 -1.06 -6.45
C ALA A 333 -12.99 -2.37 -7.24
N MET A 334 -12.19 -3.31 -6.73
CA MET A 334 -11.83 -4.53 -7.44
C MET A 334 -11.70 -5.70 -6.48
N GLU A 335 -11.92 -6.92 -6.98
CA GLU A 335 -11.84 -8.16 -6.20
C GLU A 335 -10.47 -8.43 -5.56
N HIS A 336 -9.41 -7.85 -6.07
CA HIS A 336 -8.04 -8.06 -5.62
C HIS A 336 -7.40 -6.83 -4.96
N LEU A 337 -8.22 -5.88 -4.48
CA LEU A 337 -7.75 -4.61 -3.93
C LEU A 337 -8.36 -4.34 -2.56
N GLY A 338 -7.49 -4.28 -1.58
CA GLY A 338 -7.75 -3.98 -0.18
C GLY A 338 -6.77 -2.92 0.35
N PHE A 339 -6.43 -3.00 1.64
CA PHE A 339 -5.50 -2.07 2.28
C PHE A 339 -5.06 -2.57 3.65
N ARG A 340 -3.94 -2.04 4.13
CA ARG A 340 -3.54 -2.09 5.56
C ARG A 340 -3.37 -0.69 6.11
N THR A 341 -3.31 -0.57 7.43
CA THR A 341 -3.25 0.73 8.11
C THR A 341 -1.93 0.94 8.83
N VAL A 342 -1.61 2.21 9.06
CA VAL A 342 -0.50 2.63 9.90
C VAL A 342 -0.95 3.67 10.91
N LYS A 343 -0.19 3.79 12.01
CA LYS A 343 -0.41 4.80 13.04
C LYS A 343 0.91 5.52 13.33
N SER A 344 0.87 6.84 13.23
CA SER A 344 2.04 7.66 13.58
C SER A 344 2.28 7.59 15.09
N ILE A 345 3.55 7.63 15.48
CA ILE A 345 3.95 7.78 16.87
C ILE A 345 3.83 9.26 17.22
N PRO A 346 3.20 9.61 18.36
CA PRO A 346 2.99 11.01 18.78
C PRO A 346 4.28 11.80 18.98
#